data_dea8972dba55758a97a3da05fc708301
#
_entry.id   dea8972dba55758a97a3da05fc708301
#
_cell.length_a   1.000
_cell.length_b   1.000
_cell.length_c   1.000
_cell.angle_alpha   90.00
_cell.angle_beta   90.00
_cell.angle_gamma   90.00
#
_symmetry.space_group_name_H-M   'P 1'
#
loop_
_entity.id
_entity.type
_entity.pdbx_description
1 polymer ?
#
loop_
_entity_poly.entity_id
_entity_poly.type
_entity_poly.pdbx_seq_one_letter_code
_entity_poly.pdbx_strand_id
1 'polypeptide(L)'
;MKLMIVESPNKTKKIQSALGAGWEVVASVGHIRDLPAKEMAVDLLTFEPTYQLTERGAQVVSRLKTLVSRADEVFLATDPDREGEAISWHLLQVLRPRSYHRVTFDAITPAVIKKALTTPRKINENLVLAYKARRVLDRLVGYQVSPVLSDQTTVRGLSAGRVQSPAVRLVVEREREIQAFRETKHFGVEVSFDQGSWRATWERDWLAARGQQCGRRILANAVRTEVGPGIGCSLFVGQRTFETRSST
;
A
#
# COMPACT_ATOMS: atom_id res chain seq x y z
N MET A 1 27.92 0.03 -27.10
CA MET A 1 27.69 0.24 -25.65
C MET A 1 26.25 -0.15 -25.34
N LYS A 2 26.01 -0.89 -24.26
CA LYS A 2 24.66 -1.25 -23.81
C LYS A 2 24.21 -0.25 -22.74
N LEU A 3 23.01 0.30 -22.92
CA LEU A 3 22.43 1.28 -21.99
C LEU A 3 21.33 0.62 -21.15
N MET A 4 21.42 0.70 -19.84
CA MET A 4 20.36 0.28 -18.94
C MET A 4 19.72 1.49 -18.25
N ILE A 5 18.39 1.61 -18.36
CA ILE A 5 17.63 2.68 -17.72
C ILE A 5 16.82 2.07 -16.58
N VAL A 6 17.10 2.50 -15.35
CA VAL A 6 16.43 2.11 -14.13
C VAL A 6 15.54 3.25 -13.61
N GLU A 7 14.65 2.97 -12.67
CA GLU A 7 13.76 3.99 -12.13
C GLU A 7 14.47 4.94 -11.16
N SER A 8 15.23 4.39 -10.20
CA SER A 8 15.83 5.14 -9.10
C SER A 8 17.34 5.29 -9.23
N PRO A 9 17.90 6.50 -9.00
CA PRO A 9 19.35 6.72 -9.01
C PRO A 9 20.09 5.91 -7.94
N ASN A 10 19.43 5.56 -6.84
CA ASN A 10 20.04 4.76 -5.77
C ASN A 10 20.41 3.33 -6.21
N LYS A 11 19.77 2.83 -7.28
CA LYS A 11 20.04 1.50 -7.84
C LYS A 11 21.21 1.49 -8.83
N THR A 12 21.57 2.64 -9.42
CA THR A 12 22.51 2.74 -10.56
C THR A 12 23.90 2.19 -10.23
N LYS A 13 24.51 2.64 -9.12
CA LYS A 13 25.88 2.25 -8.75
C LYS A 13 26.02 0.74 -8.55
N LYS A 14 25.09 0.12 -7.83
CA LYS A 14 25.12 -1.32 -7.55
C LYS A 14 24.95 -2.14 -8.83
N ILE A 15 24.03 -1.73 -9.71
CA ILE A 15 23.78 -2.39 -10.98
C ILE A 15 24.97 -2.20 -11.92
N GLN A 16 25.55 -1.01 -12.02
CA GLN A 16 26.73 -0.74 -12.80
C GLN A 16 27.91 -1.64 -12.40
N SER A 17 28.15 -1.76 -11.09
CA SER A 17 29.20 -2.67 -10.57
C SER A 17 28.93 -4.14 -10.90
N ALA A 18 27.67 -4.56 -10.92
CA ALA A 18 27.31 -5.93 -11.25
C ALA A 18 27.45 -6.28 -12.75
N LEU A 19 27.25 -5.28 -13.62
CA LEU A 19 27.32 -5.44 -15.08
C LEU A 19 28.74 -5.27 -15.64
N GLY A 20 29.55 -4.42 -15.02
CA GLY A 20 30.94 -4.18 -15.43
C GLY A 20 31.10 -3.29 -16.68
N ALA A 21 32.21 -3.47 -17.38
CA ALA A 21 32.55 -2.70 -18.58
C ALA A 21 31.59 -2.99 -19.75
N GLY A 22 31.40 -2.00 -20.63
CA GLY A 22 30.50 -2.09 -21.78
C GLY A 22 29.06 -1.72 -21.51
N TRP A 23 28.70 -1.50 -20.25
CA TRP A 23 27.38 -1.05 -19.83
C TRP A 23 27.42 0.38 -19.31
N GLU A 24 26.38 1.14 -19.58
CA GLU A 24 26.08 2.42 -18.92
C GLU A 24 24.72 2.32 -18.24
N VAL A 25 24.67 2.57 -16.92
CA VAL A 25 23.45 2.48 -16.12
C VAL A 25 23.06 3.86 -15.65
N VAL A 26 21.84 4.27 -16.03
CA VAL A 26 21.29 5.59 -15.71
C VAL A 26 19.90 5.48 -15.14
N ALA A 27 19.43 6.52 -14.46
CA ALA A 27 18.08 6.55 -13.88
C ALA A 27 17.17 7.51 -14.65
N SER A 28 15.88 7.11 -14.79
CA SER A 28 14.80 8.00 -15.24
C SER A 28 14.33 8.97 -14.16
N VAL A 29 14.66 8.70 -12.91
CA VAL A 29 14.26 9.47 -11.73
C VAL A 29 12.72 9.56 -11.60
N GLY A 30 12.05 8.42 -11.76
CA GLY A 30 10.60 8.27 -11.72
C GLY A 30 9.94 8.62 -13.05
N HIS A 31 8.73 9.17 -12.99
CA HIS A 31 7.93 9.48 -14.17
C HIS A 31 8.48 10.69 -14.93
N ILE A 32 8.75 10.50 -16.22
CA ILE A 32 9.19 11.57 -17.13
C ILE A 32 8.03 12.37 -17.75
N ARG A 33 6.82 11.79 -17.76
CA ARG A 33 5.58 12.41 -18.24
C ARG A 33 4.48 12.24 -17.21
N ASP A 34 3.59 13.22 -17.12
CA ASP A 34 2.37 13.15 -16.36
C ASP A 34 1.25 13.95 -17.04
N LEU A 35 0.02 13.85 -16.52
CA LEU A 35 -1.08 14.71 -16.92
C LEU A 35 -0.82 16.15 -16.47
N PRO A 36 -1.16 17.17 -17.28
CA PRO A 36 -1.09 18.58 -16.89
C PRO A 36 -1.76 18.82 -15.52
N ALA A 37 -1.11 19.62 -14.67
CA ALA A 37 -1.58 19.79 -13.28
C ALA A 37 -2.88 20.60 -13.19
N LYS A 38 -3.15 21.51 -14.14
CA LYS A 38 -4.28 22.45 -14.08
C LYS A 38 -5.42 22.13 -15.05
N GLU A 39 -5.31 21.04 -15.80
CA GLU A 39 -6.27 20.68 -16.85
C GLU A 39 -6.82 19.28 -16.60
N MET A 40 -8.02 18.99 -17.07
CA MET A 40 -8.58 17.64 -17.07
C MET A 40 -7.64 16.67 -17.79
N ALA A 41 -7.20 17.05 -19.00
CA ALA A 41 -6.28 16.30 -19.84
C ALA A 41 -6.66 14.82 -20.05
N VAL A 42 -7.95 14.53 -19.99
CA VAL A 42 -8.57 13.22 -20.27
C VAL A 42 -9.78 13.50 -21.15
N ASP A 43 -9.84 12.86 -22.28
CA ASP A 43 -11.01 12.89 -23.16
C ASP A 43 -12.17 12.16 -22.45
N LEU A 44 -13.31 12.82 -22.30
CA LEU A 44 -14.45 12.27 -21.56
C LEU A 44 -15.27 11.21 -22.33
N LEU A 45 -15.04 11.07 -23.63
CA LEU A 45 -15.71 10.07 -24.47
C LEU A 45 -14.86 8.80 -24.60
N THR A 46 -13.56 8.98 -24.85
CA THR A 46 -12.63 7.87 -25.09
C THR A 46 -11.83 7.46 -23.87
N PHE A 47 -11.81 8.31 -22.84
CA PHE A 47 -10.99 8.19 -21.64
C PHE A 47 -9.47 8.17 -21.92
N GLU A 48 -9.05 8.64 -23.10
CA GLU A 48 -7.63 8.71 -23.42
C GLU A 48 -6.97 9.90 -22.71
N PRO A 49 -5.86 9.65 -21.98
CA PRO A 49 -5.13 10.69 -21.28
C PRO A 49 -4.10 11.39 -22.21
N THR A 50 -4.02 12.72 -22.09
CA THR A 50 -3.00 13.53 -22.75
C THR A 50 -1.84 13.77 -21.79
N TYR A 51 -0.68 13.19 -22.09
CA TYR A 51 0.52 13.32 -21.27
C TYR A 51 1.45 14.43 -21.75
N GLN A 52 2.06 15.16 -20.84
CA GLN A 52 3.13 16.12 -21.09
C GLN A 52 4.40 15.77 -20.31
N LEU A 53 5.55 16.21 -20.78
CA LEU A 53 6.80 16.09 -20.04
C LEU A 53 6.72 16.98 -18.78
N THR A 54 7.15 16.43 -17.64
CA THR A 54 7.40 17.24 -16.46
C THR A 54 8.67 18.07 -16.66
N GLU A 55 8.85 19.18 -15.94
CA GLU A 55 10.09 19.98 -16.04
C GLU A 55 11.33 19.12 -15.81
N ARG A 56 11.32 18.31 -14.76
CA ARG A 56 12.39 17.36 -14.46
C ARG A 56 12.52 16.29 -15.53
N GLY A 57 11.39 15.80 -16.03
CA GLY A 57 11.32 14.82 -17.12
C GLY A 57 11.97 15.33 -18.41
N ALA A 58 11.80 16.60 -18.76
CA ALA A 58 12.41 17.20 -19.94
C ALA A 58 13.94 17.18 -19.87
N GLN A 59 14.51 17.51 -18.70
CA GLN A 59 15.96 17.47 -18.47
C GLN A 59 16.51 16.04 -18.57
N VAL A 60 15.83 15.09 -17.92
CA VAL A 60 16.20 13.66 -17.96
C VAL A 60 16.13 13.12 -19.39
N VAL A 61 15.04 13.41 -20.11
CA VAL A 61 14.84 12.98 -21.50
C VAL A 61 15.92 13.54 -22.43
N SER A 62 16.30 14.80 -22.30
CA SER A 62 17.39 15.40 -23.08
C SER A 62 18.69 14.62 -22.92
N ARG A 63 19.07 14.33 -21.67
CA ARG A 63 20.25 13.50 -21.38
C ARG A 63 20.13 12.08 -21.93
N LEU A 64 18.97 11.43 -21.70
CA LEU A 64 18.75 10.06 -22.16
C LEU A 64 18.75 9.93 -23.68
N LYS A 65 18.22 10.90 -24.43
CA LYS A 65 18.27 10.91 -25.90
C LYS A 65 19.71 10.85 -26.41
N THR A 66 20.64 11.60 -25.81
CA THR A 66 22.06 11.57 -26.18
C THR A 66 22.69 10.21 -25.93
N LEU A 67 22.33 9.54 -24.83
CA LEU A 67 22.83 8.22 -24.50
C LEU A 67 22.24 7.14 -25.41
N VAL A 68 20.92 7.21 -25.66
CA VAL A 68 20.22 6.27 -26.55
C VAL A 68 20.77 6.34 -27.99
N SER A 69 21.13 7.53 -28.49
CA SER A 69 21.72 7.67 -29.84
C SER A 69 23.07 6.99 -30.00
N ARG A 70 23.79 6.76 -28.88
CA ARG A 70 25.12 6.11 -28.86
C ARG A 70 25.04 4.64 -28.45
N ALA A 71 23.88 4.20 -27.97
CA ALA A 71 23.69 2.83 -27.49
C ALA A 71 23.32 1.88 -28.64
N ASP A 72 23.91 0.71 -28.65
CA ASP A 72 23.57 -0.38 -29.57
C ASP A 72 22.25 -1.04 -29.15
N GLU A 73 22.07 -1.22 -27.85
CA GLU A 73 20.90 -1.83 -27.22
C GLU A 73 20.48 -1.03 -25.98
N VAL A 74 19.17 -0.88 -25.77
CA VAL A 74 18.59 -0.21 -24.62
C VAL A 74 17.81 -1.20 -23.76
N PHE A 75 18.13 -1.26 -22.51
CA PHE A 75 17.45 -2.11 -21.51
C PHE A 75 16.64 -1.24 -20.57
N LEU A 76 15.32 -1.47 -20.53
CA LEU A 76 14.39 -0.81 -19.61
C LEU A 76 14.24 -1.71 -18.38
N ALA A 77 14.85 -1.29 -17.27
CA ALA A 77 14.97 -2.08 -16.03
C ALA A 77 14.28 -1.39 -14.84
N THR A 78 13.08 -0.89 -15.07
CA THR A 78 12.21 -0.36 -14.00
C THR A 78 11.56 -1.50 -13.20
N ASP A 79 10.96 -1.19 -12.07
CA ASP A 79 10.41 -2.18 -11.14
C ASP A 79 9.32 -3.07 -11.79
N PRO A 80 9.11 -4.31 -11.29
CA PRO A 80 8.19 -5.27 -11.90
C PRO A 80 6.73 -5.04 -11.52
N ASP A 81 6.31 -3.80 -11.39
CA ASP A 81 4.95 -3.40 -11.09
C ASP A 81 4.33 -2.56 -12.23
N ARG A 82 3.06 -2.17 -12.07
CA ARG A 82 2.37 -1.36 -13.08
C ARG A 82 2.95 0.06 -13.24
N GLU A 83 3.56 0.62 -12.19
CA GLU A 83 4.18 1.95 -12.26
C GLU A 83 5.50 1.88 -13.03
N GLY A 84 6.35 0.89 -12.73
CA GLY A 84 7.57 0.64 -13.47
C GLY A 84 7.30 0.29 -14.94
N GLU A 85 6.24 -0.47 -15.23
CA GLU A 85 5.84 -0.78 -16.60
C GLU A 85 5.39 0.49 -17.37
N ALA A 86 4.65 1.38 -16.71
CA ALA A 86 4.27 2.67 -17.28
C ALA A 86 5.47 3.59 -17.52
N ILE A 87 6.43 3.63 -16.60
CA ILE A 87 7.68 4.39 -16.77
C ILE A 87 8.43 3.87 -18.01
N SER A 88 8.59 2.56 -18.14
CA SER A 88 9.21 1.94 -19.31
C SER A 88 8.47 2.29 -20.62
N TRP A 89 7.15 2.23 -20.59
CA TRP A 89 6.30 2.60 -21.72
C TRP A 89 6.47 4.08 -22.10
N HIS A 90 6.46 4.99 -21.14
CA HIS A 90 6.71 6.42 -21.36
C HIS A 90 8.09 6.67 -21.92
N LEU A 91 9.12 6.00 -21.42
CA LEU A 91 10.48 6.08 -21.95
C LEU A 91 10.53 5.62 -23.39
N LEU A 92 9.90 4.49 -23.73
CA LEU A 92 9.85 3.96 -25.09
C LEU A 92 9.18 4.96 -26.06
N GLN A 93 8.07 5.54 -25.67
CA GLN A 93 7.33 6.52 -26.49
C GLN A 93 8.14 7.79 -26.79
N VAL A 94 8.93 8.26 -25.82
CA VAL A 94 9.66 9.52 -25.92
C VAL A 94 11.05 9.36 -26.54
N LEU A 95 11.76 8.28 -26.19
CA LEU A 95 13.13 8.05 -26.63
C LEU A 95 13.22 7.34 -27.98
N ARG A 96 12.23 6.51 -28.33
CA ARG A 96 12.13 5.75 -29.58
C ARG A 96 13.44 5.04 -29.96
N PRO A 97 14.00 4.19 -29.09
CA PRO A 97 15.23 3.48 -29.37
C PRO A 97 15.05 2.53 -30.56
N ARG A 98 16.12 2.26 -31.33
CA ARG A 98 16.09 1.31 -32.45
C ARG A 98 15.82 -0.13 -31.99
N SER A 99 16.38 -0.51 -30.86
CA SER A 99 16.18 -1.80 -30.21
C SER A 99 16.01 -1.60 -28.72
N TYR A 100 15.08 -2.31 -28.11
CA TYR A 100 14.91 -2.30 -26.66
C TYR A 100 14.58 -3.68 -26.10
N HIS A 101 14.93 -3.85 -24.85
CA HIS A 101 14.62 -5.01 -24.02
C HIS A 101 14.03 -4.56 -22.71
N ARG A 102 12.92 -5.15 -22.29
CA ARG A 102 12.37 -4.99 -20.97
C ARG A 102 12.91 -6.08 -20.05
N VAL A 103 13.56 -5.71 -18.97
CA VAL A 103 14.07 -6.63 -17.96
C VAL A 103 13.52 -6.26 -16.59
N THR A 104 13.23 -7.27 -15.77
CA THR A 104 12.73 -7.10 -14.40
C THR A 104 13.52 -8.00 -13.46
N PHE A 105 13.79 -7.50 -12.27
CA PHE A 105 14.45 -8.25 -11.21
C PHE A 105 13.95 -7.79 -9.84
N ASP A 106 13.77 -8.72 -8.93
CA ASP A 106 13.25 -8.45 -7.58
C ASP A 106 14.37 -8.12 -6.59
N ALA A 107 15.62 -8.48 -6.91
CA ALA A 107 16.79 -8.22 -6.07
C ALA A 107 17.96 -7.69 -6.89
N ILE A 108 18.72 -6.76 -6.28
CA ILE A 108 19.91 -6.17 -6.92
C ILE A 108 21.15 -6.98 -6.51
N THR A 109 21.24 -8.22 -7.02
CA THR A 109 22.41 -9.06 -6.89
C THR A 109 22.98 -9.40 -8.28
N PRO A 110 24.30 -9.58 -8.44
CA PRO A 110 24.91 -9.85 -9.74
C PRO A 110 24.31 -11.08 -10.44
N ALA A 111 23.98 -12.12 -9.68
CA ALA A 111 23.40 -13.35 -10.22
C ALA A 111 21.98 -13.11 -10.78
N VAL A 112 21.11 -12.39 -10.03
CA VAL A 112 19.72 -12.09 -10.44
C VAL A 112 19.72 -11.16 -11.65
N ILE A 113 20.56 -10.12 -11.66
CA ILE A 113 20.66 -9.19 -12.78
C ILE A 113 21.11 -9.92 -14.05
N LYS A 114 22.17 -10.73 -13.96
CA LYS A 114 22.65 -11.52 -15.12
C LYS A 114 21.59 -12.48 -15.62
N LYS A 115 20.87 -13.15 -14.72
CA LYS A 115 19.75 -14.04 -15.09
C LYS A 115 18.63 -13.26 -15.80
N ALA A 116 18.26 -12.08 -15.32
CA ALA A 116 17.23 -11.26 -15.95
C ALA A 116 17.60 -10.83 -17.38
N LEU A 117 18.88 -10.62 -17.66
CA LEU A 117 19.37 -10.28 -19.00
C LEU A 117 19.27 -11.45 -19.99
N THR A 118 19.22 -12.70 -19.55
CA THR A 118 19.04 -13.86 -20.42
C THR A 118 17.59 -14.10 -20.81
N THR A 119 16.64 -13.48 -20.11
CA THR A 119 15.20 -13.63 -20.35
C THR A 119 14.51 -12.27 -20.53
N PRO A 120 14.93 -11.45 -21.50
CA PRO A 120 14.29 -10.17 -21.76
C PRO A 120 12.86 -10.38 -22.28
N ARG A 121 11.99 -9.45 -21.99
CA ARG A 121 10.60 -9.47 -22.45
C ARG A 121 10.22 -8.17 -23.18
N LYS A 122 9.01 -8.12 -23.70
CA LYS A 122 8.38 -6.87 -24.16
C LYS A 122 7.65 -6.18 -22.99
N ILE A 123 7.28 -4.94 -23.19
CA ILE A 123 6.41 -4.21 -22.26
C ILE A 123 5.07 -4.94 -22.15
N ASN A 124 4.58 -5.09 -20.92
CA ASN A 124 3.27 -5.67 -20.66
C ASN A 124 2.19 -4.58 -20.81
N GLU A 125 1.50 -4.58 -21.94
CA GLU A 125 0.48 -3.58 -22.26
C GLU A 125 -0.70 -3.62 -21.28
N ASN A 126 -1.04 -4.76 -20.71
CA ASN A 126 -2.11 -4.87 -19.71
C ASN A 126 -1.77 -4.11 -18.42
N LEU A 127 -0.51 -4.16 -17.98
CA LEU A 127 -0.05 -3.39 -16.82
C LEU A 127 -0.03 -1.89 -17.14
N VAL A 128 0.35 -1.52 -18.35
CA VAL A 128 0.29 -0.12 -18.82
C VAL A 128 -1.15 0.38 -18.86
N LEU A 129 -2.09 -0.42 -19.36
CA LEU A 129 -3.52 -0.08 -19.37
C LEU A 129 -4.07 0.03 -17.94
N ALA A 130 -3.68 -0.85 -17.05
CA ALA A 130 -4.09 -0.78 -15.63
C ALA A 130 -3.57 0.51 -14.95
N TYR A 131 -2.34 0.92 -15.26
CA TYR A 131 -1.79 2.20 -14.80
C TYR A 131 -2.58 3.39 -15.38
N LYS A 132 -2.80 3.40 -16.72
CA LYS A 132 -3.59 4.45 -17.40
C LYS A 132 -4.98 4.57 -16.78
N ALA A 133 -5.70 3.46 -16.62
CA ALA A 133 -7.04 3.44 -16.04
C ALA A 133 -7.06 4.03 -14.62
N ARG A 134 -6.10 3.65 -13.78
CA ARG A 134 -5.95 4.23 -12.45
C ARG A 134 -5.72 5.75 -12.52
N ARG A 135 -4.82 6.19 -13.40
CA ARG A 135 -4.46 7.61 -13.50
C ARG A 135 -5.61 8.46 -14.01
N VAL A 136 -6.36 7.93 -15.00
CA VAL A 136 -7.59 8.55 -15.52
C VAL A 136 -8.65 8.63 -14.42
N LEU A 137 -8.92 7.54 -13.71
CA LEU A 137 -9.90 7.51 -12.62
C LEU A 137 -9.56 8.51 -11.50
N ASP A 138 -8.30 8.57 -11.09
CA ASP A 138 -7.84 9.51 -10.07
C ASP A 138 -8.04 10.98 -10.54
N ARG A 139 -7.83 11.25 -11.84
CA ARG A 139 -8.06 12.55 -12.45
C ARG A 139 -9.55 12.92 -12.48
N LEU A 140 -10.40 12.00 -12.94
CA LEU A 140 -11.85 12.21 -13.02
C LEU A 140 -12.43 12.47 -11.63
N VAL A 141 -12.12 11.63 -10.66
CA VAL A 141 -12.59 11.81 -9.27
C VAL A 141 -12.12 13.14 -8.70
N GLY A 142 -10.84 13.46 -8.84
CA GLY A 142 -10.27 14.70 -8.33
C GLY A 142 -10.91 15.96 -8.93
N TYR A 143 -11.16 15.97 -10.23
CA TYR A 143 -11.67 17.15 -10.94
C TYR A 143 -13.20 17.29 -10.91
N GLN A 144 -13.94 16.19 -10.79
CA GLN A 144 -15.42 16.23 -10.77
C GLN A 144 -15.99 16.28 -9.35
N VAL A 145 -15.40 15.57 -8.41
CA VAL A 145 -15.93 15.46 -7.04
C VAL A 145 -15.41 16.57 -6.13
N SER A 146 -14.14 16.99 -6.26
CA SER A 146 -13.58 18.03 -5.39
C SER A 146 -14.34 19.37 -5.48
N PRO A 147 -14.73 19.88 -6.66
CA PRO A 147 -15.56 21.09 -6.74
C PRO A 147 -16.90 20.93 -6.02
N VAL A 148 -17.57 19.79 -6.23
CA VAL A 148 -18.88 19.51 -5.58
C VAL A 148 -18.75 19.55 -4.05
N LEU A 149 -17.68 18.97 -3.49
CA LEU A 149 -17.43 19.06 -2.04
C LEU A 149 -17.23 20.50 -1.57
N SER A 150 -16.48 21.31 -2.32
CA SER A 150 -16.24 22.71 -1.98
C SER A 150 -17.52 23.55 -2.09
N ASP A 151 -18.40 23.23 -3.03
CA ASP A 151 -19.68 23.93 -3.22
C ASP A 151 -20.73 23.55 -2.17
N GLN A 152 -20.74 22.27 -1.75
CA GLN A 152 -21.67 21.75 -0.73
C GLN A 152 -21.27 22.08 0.70
N THR A 153 -20.05 22.55 0.91
CA THR A 153 -19.54 22.94 2.23
C THR A 153 -19.15 24.40 2.24
N THR A 154 -19.09 25.00 3.42
CA THR A 154 -18.57 26.37 3.59
C THR A 154 -17.05 26.46 3.52
N VAL A 155 -16.38 25.33 3.40
CA VAL A 155 -14.90 25.20 3.41
C VAL A 155 -14.38 25.14 1.99
N ARG A 156 -13.58 26.14 1.60
CA ARG A 156 -12.92 26.17 0.28
C ARG A 156 -11.68 25.29 0.25
N GLY A 157 -11.39 24.73 -0.93
CA GLY A 157 -10.14 23.98 -1.17
C GLY A 157 -10.18 22.53 -0.67
N LEU A 158 -11.37 21.98 -0.42
CA LEU A 158 -11.52 20.57 -0.14
C LEU A 158 -11.21 19.74 -1.38
N SER A 159 -10.54 18.63 -1.17
CA SER A 159 -10.25 17.67 -2.24
C SER A 159 -10.82 16.31 -1.94
N ALA A 160 -11.36 15.67 -2.98
CA ALA A 160 -11.76 14.28 -2.95
C ALA A 160 -10.76 13.44 -3.73
N GLY A 161 -10.53 12.22 -3.29
CA GLY A 161 -9.68 11.29 -3.99
C GLY A 161 -10.06 9.85 -3.68
N ARG A 162 -9.87 8.99 -4.64
CA ARG A 162 -10.22 7.58 -4.56
C ARG A 162 -9.55 6.84 -3.38
N VAL A 163 -8.38 7.26 -2.97
CA VAL A 163 -7.65 6.69 -1.82
C VAL A 163 -7.88 7.50 -0.55
N GLN A 164 -7.78 8.84 -0.64
CA GLN A 164 -7.88 9.70 0.53
C GLN A 164 -9.28 9.70 1.17
N SER A 165 -10.36 9.67 0.37
CA SER A 165 -11.72 9.72 0.92
C SER A 165 -12.08 8.47 1.73
N PRO A 166 -11.81 7.23 1.26
CA PRO A 166 -11.96 6.04 2.09
C PRO A 166 -11.04 6.03 3.32
N ALA A 167 -9.81 6.51 3.21
CA ALA A 167 -8.89 6.58 4.36
C ALA A 167 -9.42 7.50 5.45
N VAL A 168 -9.90 8.71 5.09
CA VAL A 168 -10.53 9.64 6.03
C VAL A 168 -11.78 9.02 6.65
N ARG A 169 -12.60 8.32 5.85
CA ARG A 169 -13.78 7.63 6.36
C ARG A 169 -13.43 6.60 7.44
N LEU A 170 -12.43 5.76 7.20
CA LEU A 170 -11.97 4.77 8.19
C LEU A 170 -11.51 5.42 9.51
N VAL A 171 -10.77 6.52 9.42
CA VAL A 171 -10.33 7.29 10.59
C VAL A 171 -11.53 7.87 11.36
N VAL A 172 -12.49 8.46 10.65
CA VAL A 172 -13.70 9.03 11.26
C VAL A 172 -14.58 7.95 11.89
N GLU A 173 -14.77 6.82 11.22
CA GLU A 173 -15.53 5.68 11.78
C GLU A 173 -14.87 5.19 13.07
N ARG A 174 -13.55 5.03 13.08
CA ARG A 174 -12.80 4.63 14.28
C ARG A 174 -12.89 5.66 15.40
N GLU A 175 -12.78 6.94 15.09
CA GLU A 175 -12.94 8.00 16.09
C GLU A 175 -14.35 8.01 16.71
N ARG A 176 -15.39 7.77 15.90
CA ARG A 176 -16.75 7.63 16.40
C ARG A 176 -16.92 6.43 17.34
N GLU A 177 -16.28 5.30 17.04
CA GLU A 177 -16.25 4.15 17.93
C GLU A 177 -15.58 4.48 19.27
N ILE A 178 -14.44 5.21 19.22
CA ILE A 178 -13.73 5.65 20.42
C ILE A 178 -14.60 6.59 21.27
N GLN A 179 -15.26 7.56 20.65
CA GLN A 179 -16.14 8.50 21.34
C GLN A 179 -17.41 7.82 21.91
N ALA A 180 -17.91 6.80 21.24
CA ALA A 180 -19.05 6.02 21.68
C ALA A 180 -18.69 4.97 22.74
N PHE A 181 -17.40 4.72 22.93
CA PHE A 181 -16.94 3.71 23.88
C PHE A 181 -17.30 4.13 25.32
N ARG A 182 -17.95 3.21 26.01
CA ARG A 182 -18.23 3.33 27.46
C ARG A 182 -17.44 2.27 28.18
N GLU A 183 -16.64 2.70 29.15
CA GLU A 183 -15.92 1.79 30.00
C GLU A 183 -16.92 0.91 30.76
N THR A 184 -16.81 -0.39 30.57
CA THR A 184 -17.61 -1.38 31.30
C THR A 184 -16.70 -2.24 32.18
N LYS A 185 -17.08 -2.38 33.44
CA LYS A 185 -16.37 -3.28 34.36
C LYS A 185 -16.76 -4.72 34.06
N HIS A 186 -15.79 -5.51 33.70
CA HIS A 186 -15.96 -6.95 33.52
C HIS A 186 -15.33 -7.73 34.67
N PHE A 187 -15.96 -8.78 35.06
CA PHE A 187 -15.44 -9.70 36.09
C PHE A 187 -15.00 -10.99 35.40
N GLY A 188 -13.79 -11.43 35.68
CA GLY A 188 -13.29 -12.74 35.27
C GLY A 188 -13.27 -13.68 36.45
N VAL A 189 -13.34 -14.97 36.19
CA VAL A 189 -13.21 -16.00 37.21
C VAL A 189 -11.94 -16.79 36.92
N GLU A 190 -11.11 -16.91 37.94
CA GLU A 190 -9.97 -17.81 37.95
C GLU A 190 -10.19 -18.82 39.08
N VAL A 191 -10.15 -20.09 38.74
CA VAL A 191 -10.28 -21.19 39.68
C VAL A 191 -8.92 -21.79 39.94
N SER A 192 -8.49 -21.82 41.17
CA SER A 192 -7.23 -22.42 41.61
C SER A 192 -7.51 -23.78 42.23
N PHE A 193 -6.82 -24.79 41.78
CA PHE A 193 -6.96 -26.17 42.26
C PHE A 193 -5.68 -26.60 42.98
N ASP A 194 -5.83 -27.58 43.86
CA ASP A 194 -4.73 -28.26 44.53
C ASP A 194 -3.70 -27.27 45.14
N GLN A 195 -4.19 -26.42 46.03
CA GLN A 195 -3.41 -25.37 46.74
C GLN A 195 -2.62 -24.43 45.80
N GLY A 196 -3.13 -24.27 44.56
CA GLY A 196 -2.52 -23.35 43.56
C GLY A 196 -1.54 -24.02 42.59
N SER A 197 -1.43 -25.35 42.59
CA SER A 197 -0.56 -26.09 41.67
C SER A 197 -0.97 -25.90 40.20
N TRP A 198 -2.26 -25.71 39.94
CA TRP A 198 -2.75 -25.31 38.61
C TRP A 198 -3.97 -24.38 38.69
N ARG A 199 -4.19 -23.61 37.64
CA ARG A 199 -5.23 -22.60 37.55
C ARG A 199 -6.00 -22.74 36.25
N ALA A 200 -7.29 -22.51 36.27
CA ALA A 200 -8.14 -22.42 35.11
C ALA A 200 -8.81 -21.04 35.05
N THR A 201 -8.74 -20.40 33.95
CA THR A 201 -9.41 -19.11 33.69
C THR A 201 -10.64 -19.36 32.84
N TRP A 202 -11.78 -18.84 33.27
CA TRP A 202 -13.02 -18.97 32.54
C TRP A 202 -12.99 -18.05 31.30
N GLU A 203 -13.09 -18.61 30.08
CA GLU A 203 -13.26 -17.87 28.86
C GLU A 203 -14.73 -17.46 28.67
N ARG A 204 -14.94 -16.17 28.32
CA ARG A 204 -16.22 -15.46 28.43
C ARG A 204 -17.13 -15.50 27.20
N ASP A 205 -16.75 -16.08 26.08
CA ASP A 205 -17.38 -15.84 24.77
C ASP A 205 -18.88 -16.17 24.71
N TRP A 206 -19.34 -17.08 25.55
CA TRP A 206 -20.77 -17.44 25.58
C TRP A 206 -21.66 -16.47 26.38
N LEU A 207 -21.11 -15.70 27.31
CA LEU A 207 -21.86 -14.73 28.14
C LEU A 207 -22.05 -13.39 27.40
N ALA A 208 -21.08 -13.00 26.58
CA ALA A 208 -21.15 -11.79 25.73
C ALA A 208 -22.26 -11.89 24.69
N ALA A 209 -22.53 -13.09 24.17
CA ALA A 209 -23.57 -13.35 23.16
C ALA A 209 -25.02 -13.10 23.63
N ARG A 210 -25.25 -12.96 24.94
CA ARG A 210 -26.58 -12.71 25.53
C ARG A 210 -26.81 -11.27 26.02
N GLY A 211 -25.88 -10.36 25.81
CA GLY A 211 -26.05 -8.94 26.17
C GLY A 211 -26.20 -8.68 27.69
N GLN A 212 -25.94 -9.67 28.53
CA GLN A 212 -26.08 -9.54 30.00
C GLN A 212 -24.74 -9.08 30.60
N GLN A 213 -24.77 -7.94 31.30
CA GLN A 213 -23.69 -7.56 32.20
C GLN A 213 -23.58 -8.58 33.32
N CYS A 214 -22.51 -9.37 33.30
CA CYS A 214 -22.32 -10.41 34.30
C CYS A 214 -21.81 -9.78 35.61
N GLY A 215 -22.70 -9.55 36.53
CA GLY A 215 -22.35 -9.10 37.87
C GLY A 215 -21.64 -10.19 38.66
N ARG A 216 -20.80 -9.77 39.66
CA ARG A 216 -19.99 -10.63 40.53
C ARG A 216 -20.78 -11.81 41.11
N ARG A 217 -22.07 -11.60 41.41
CA ARG A 217 -22.97 -12.60 42.03
C ARG A 217 -23.41 -13.71 41.06
N ILE A 218 -23.61 -13.38 39.77
CA ILE A 218 -24.00 -14.33 38.71
C ILE A 218 -22.84 -15.28 38.39
N LEU A 219 -21.63 -14.75 38.30
CA LEU A 219 -20.40 -15.54 38.07
C LEU A 219 -20.14 -16.51 39.22
N ALA A 220 -20.27 -16.06 40.48
CA ALA A 220 -20.08 -16.92 41.67
C ALA A 220 -21.08 -18.07 41.73
N ASN A 221 -22.34 -17.82 41.35
CA ASN A 221 -23.37 -18.86 41.30
C ASN A 221 -23.16 -19.83 40.13
N ALA A 222 -22.78 -19.36 38.93
CA ALA A 222 -22.50 -20.22 37.79
C ALA A 222 -21.33 -21.19 38.08
N VAL A 223 -20.26 -20.70 38.68
CA VAL A 223 -19.13 -21.56 39.05
C VAL A 223 -19.50 -22.59 40.13
N ARG A 224 -20.33 -22.23 41.12
CA ARG A 224 -20.83 -23.21 42.12
C ARG A 224 -21.66 -24.31 41.50
N THR A 225 -22.44 -24.03 40.47
CA THR A 225 -23.30 -24.98 39.77
C THR A 225 -22.51 -25.97 38.94
N GLU A 226 -21.46 -25.50 38.27
CA GLU A 226 -20.65 -26.32 37.34
C GLU A 226 -19.58 -27.15 38.06
N VAL A 227 -18.97 -26.63 39.14
CA VAL A 227 -17.86 -27.28 39.83
C VAL A 227 -18.34 -28.28 40.90
N GLY A 228 -19.59 -28.17 41.38
CA GLY A 228 -20.20 -29.07 42.38
C GLY A 228 -19.67 -28.91 43.82
N PRO A 229 -20.42 -29.39 44.80
CA PRO A 229 -19.97 -29.36 46.19
C PRO A 229 -18.97 -30.49 46.45
N GLY A 230 -17.75 -30.16 46.81
CA GLY A 230 -16.76 -31.15 47.27
C GLY A 230 -15.35 -31.03 46.69
N ILE A 231 -15.14 -30.18 45.73
CA ILE A 231 -13.78 -29.86 45.22
C ILE A 231 -13.24 -28.68 46.03
N GLY A 232 -12.13 -28.87 46.74
CA GLY A 232 -11.44 -27.79 47.47
C GLY A 232 -10.82 -26.78 46.48
N CYS A 233 -11.65 -25.90 45.91
CA CYS A 233 -11.21 -24.83 45.03
C CYS A 233 -11.40 -23.47 45.75
N SER A 234 -10.39 -22.62 45.67
CA SER A 234 -10.50 -21.23 46.07
C SER A 234 -10.90 -20.42 44.86
N LEU A 235 -12.06 -19.73 44.93
CA LEU A 235 -12.55 -18.87 43.88
C LEU A 235 -11.97 -17.44 44.04
N PHE A 236 -11.16 -17.01 43.12
CA PHE A 236 -10.68 -15.63 43.08
C PHE A 236 -11.43 -14.85 42.01
N VAL A 237 -12.23 -13.87 42.42
CA VAL A 237 -12.91 -12.96 41.49
C VAL A 237 -12.09 -11.69 41.40
N GLY A 238 -11.32 -11.57 40.32
CA GLY A 238 -10.52 -10.38 40.03
C GLY A 238 -11.28 -9.40 39.14
N GLN A 239 -11.11 -8.09 39.40
CA GLN A 239 -11.57 -7.03 38.51
C GLN A 239 -10.46 -6.78 37.49
N ARG A 240 -10.74 -6.97 36.17
CA ARG A 240 -9.84 -6.52 35.09
C ARG A 240 -10.50 -5.38 34.35
N THR A 241 -9.81 -4.27 34.28
CA THR A 241 -10.13 -3.17 33.37
C THR A 241 -9.48 -3.50 32.01
N PHE A 242 -10.29 -3.65 30.95
CA PHE A 242 -9.76 -3.82 29.63
C PHE A 242 -9.65 -2.44 28.96
N GLU A 243 -8.44 -1.93 28.85
CA GLU A 243 -8.13 -0.91 27.86
C GLU A 243 -8.14 -1.60 26.49
N THR A 244 -8.98 -1.14 25.56
CA THR A 244 -8.83 -1.48 24.14
C THR A 244 -7.51 -0.89 23.68
N ARG A 245 -6.43 -1.68 23.71
CA ARG A 245 -5.23 -1.30 22.97
C ARG A 245 -5.63 -1.22 21.51
N SER A 246 -5.57 0.00 20.95
CA SER A 246 -5.50 0.17 19.51
C SER A 246 -4.28 -0.63 19.04
N SER A 247 -4.51 -1.69 18.28
CA SER A 247 -3.42 -2.33 17.54
C SER A 247 -2.85 -1.26 16.60
N THR A 248 -1.64 -0.84 16.91
CA THR A 248 -0.77 -0.05 16.01
C THR A 248 -0.57 -0.79 14.68
#